data_5e63d953d4eff683c89dd4d596249b4d
#
_entry.id   5e63d953d4eff683c89dd4d596249b4d
#
_cell.length_a   1.000
_cell.length_b   1.000
_cell.length_c   1.000
_cell.angle_alpha   90.00
_cell.angle_beta   90.00
_cell.angle_gamma   90.00
#
_symmetry.space_group_name_H-M   'P 1'
#
loop_
_entity.id
_entity.type
_entity.pdbx_description
1 polymer ?
#
loop_
_entity_poly.entity_id
_entity_poly.type
_entity_poly.pdbx_seq_one_letter_code
_entity_poly.pdbx_strand_id
1 'polypeptide(L)'
;MNYAIKRDGEVIILIEAKCAGTCLDSGKADQLHRYFHNTPTARLAILTDGVQYQFFSDLDKPNIMDDKPFMIFNFDKLEEALIPELKKLANDSF
;
A
#
# COMPACT_ATOMS: atom_id res chain seq x y z
N MET A 1 1.49 4.09 11.42
CA MET A 1 2.62 3.14 11.47
C MET A 1 3.03 2.79 10.06
N ASN A 2 4.33 2.76 9.80
CA ASN A 2 4.84 2.59 8.45
C ASN A 2 5.66 1.32 8.33
N TYR A 3 5.49 0.64 7.21
CA TYR A 3 6.24 -0.57 6.88
C TYR A 3 6.86 -0.44 5.51
N ALA A 4 7.97 -1.11 5.30
CA ALA A 4 8.60 -1.18 3.99
C ALA A 4 8.92 -2.64 3.68
N ILE A 5 8.58 -3.07 2.48
CA ILE A 5 8.91 -4.41 2.00
C ILE A 5 10.11 -4.28 1.06
N LYS A 6 11.16 -5.05 1.34
CA LYS A 6 12.39 -5.02 0.58
C LYS A 6 12.54 -6.28 -0.26
N ARG A 7 13.20 -6.10 -1.39
CA ARG A 7 13.63 -7.20 -2.24
C ARG A 7 15.07 -6.92 -2.67
N ASP A 8 15.96 -7.87 -2.45
CA ASP A 8 17.37 -7.72 -2.76
C ASP A 8 18.00 -6.48 -2.12
N GLY A 9 17.58 -6.16 -0.89
CA GLY A 9 18.08 -5.02 -0.14
C GLY A 9 17.43 -3.69 -0.50
N GLU A 10 16.54 -3.63 -1.48
CA GLU A 10 15.88 -2.40 -1.91
C GLU A 10 14.41 -2.38 -1.52
N VAL A 11 13.94 -1.23 -1.07
CA VAL A 11 12.53 -1.03 -0.74
C VAL A 11 11.73 -0.98 -2.04
N ILE A 12 10.76 -1.88 -2.16
CA ILE A 12 9.89 -1.96 -3.34
C ILE A 12 8.44 -1.59 -3.03
N ILE A 13 7.99 -1.79 -1.79
CA ILE A 13 6.63 -1.50 -1.37
C ILE A 13 6.68 -0.70 -0.07
N LEU A 14 5.91 0.39 -0.03
CA LEU A 14 5.71 1.19 1.16
C LEU A 14 4.28 1.00 1.66
N ILE A 15 4.12 0.80 2.96
CA ILE A 15 2.80 0.59 3.57
C ILE A 15 2.64 1.56 4.73
N GLU A 16 1.55 2.32 4.71
CA GLU A 16 1.16 3.17 5.83
C GLU A 16 -0.16 2.68 6.41
N ALA A 17 -0.12 2.27 7.69
CA ALA A 17 -1.30 1.79 8.40
C ALA A 17 -1.81 2.88 9.33
N LYS A 18 -3.09 3.20 9.21
CA LYS A 18 -3.82 4.13 10.08
C LYS A 18 -4.69 3.35 11.06
N CYS A 19 -5.14 4.01 12.10
CA CYS A 19 -6.04 3.39 13.08
C CYS A 19 -7.35 2.95 12.42
N ALA A 20 -7.91 1.85 12.88
CA ALA A 20 -9.19 1.36 12.40
C ALA A 20 -10.27 2.44 12.54
N GLY A 21 -11.08 2.58 11.50
CA GLY A 21 -12.12 3.61 11.47
C GLY A 21 -11.66 4.97 10.98
N THR A 22 -10.37 5.15 10.68
CA THR A 22 -9.87 6.39 10.09
C THR A 22 -10.41 6.54 8.68
N CYS A 23 -10.90 7.74 8.35
CA CYS A 23 -11.30 8.03 6.97
C CYS A 23 -10.05 8.13 6.10
N LEU A 24 -9.92 7.27 5.09
CA LEU A 24 -8.77 7.26 4.21
C LEU A 24 -8.98 8.22 3.04
N ASP A 25 -8.98 9.51 3.32
CA ASP A 25 -9.08 10.54 2.29
C ASP A 25 -7.69 10.92 1.77
N SER A 26 -7.64 11.87 0.81
CA SER A 26 -6.39 12.26 0.17
C SER A 26 -5.36 12.82 1.14
N GLY A 27 -5.81 13.49 2.21
CA GLY A 27 -4.88 14.04 3.21
C GLY A 27 -4.16 12.97 4.00
N LYS A 28 -4.73 11.78 4.13
CA LYS A 28 -4.11 10.68 4.86
C LYS A 28 -2.95 10.06 4.09
N ALA A 29 -2.86 10.27 2.80
CA ALA A 29 -1.79 9.75 1.98
C ALA A 29 -0.58 10.68 1.86
N ASP A 30 -0.61 11.86 2.46
CA ASP A 30 0.45 12.85 2.30
C ASP A 30 1.83 12.34 2.73
N GLN A 31 1.90 11.65 3.86
CA GLN A 31 3.15 11.10 4.35
C GLN A 31 3.66 10.00 3.43
N LEU A 32 2.75 9.17 2.93
CA LEU A 32 3.08 8.10 2.00
C LEU A 32 3.61 8.66 0.67
N HIS A 33 3.03 9.76 0.18
CA HIS A 33 3.52 10.49 -0.99
C HIS A 33 4.97 10.92 -0.80
N ARG A 34 5.29 11.50 0.35
CA ARG A 34 6.65 11.97 0.62
C ARG A 34 7.65 10.83 0.66
N TYR A 35 7.31 9.73 1.31
CA TYR A 35 8.18 8.56 1.36
C TYR A 35 8.38 7.95 -0.02
N PHE A 36 7.32 7.86 -0.80
CA PHE A 36 7.40 7.32 -2.15
C PHE A 36 8.34 8.17 -3.03
N HIS A 37 8.20 9.49 -2.94
CA HIS A 37 9.06 10.41 -3.70
C HIS A 37 10.54 10.26 -3.32
N ASN A 38 10.83 9.98 -2.07
CA ASN A 38 12.19 9.84 -1.56
C ASN A 38 12.73 8.42 -1.62
N THR A 39 11.99 7.49 -2.21
CA THR A 39 12.38 6.09 -2.32
C THR A 39 12.29 5.66 -3.78
N PRO A 40 13.36 5.93 -4.58
CA PRO A 40 13.29 5.69 -6.03
C PRO A 40 13.03 4.25 -6.44
N THR A 41 13.32 3.29 -5.58
CA THR A 41 13.10 1.87 -5.86
C THR A 41 11.67 1.42 -5.59
N ALA A 42 10.86 2.24 -4.89
CA ALA A 42 9.47 1.89 -4.57
C ALA A 42 8.62 1.84 -5.83
N ARG A 43 7.82 0.79 -5.95
CA ARG A 43 6.92 0.59 -7.08
C ARG A 43 5.46 0.59 -6.67
N LEU A 44 5.20 0.39 -5.38
CA LEU A 44 3.85 0.27 -4.87
C LEU A 44 3.77 0.96 -3.52
N ALA A 45 2.67 1.65 -3.28
CA ALA A 45 2.36 2.22 -1.99
C ALA A 45 0.97 1.79 -1.56
N ILE A 46 0.82 1.44 -0.30
CA ILE A 46 -0.44 0.95 0.26
C ILE A 46 -0.82 1.79 1.46
N LEU A 47 -2.02 2.34 1.44
CA LEU A 47 -2.62 3.03 2.58
C LEU A 47 -3.76 2.16 3.10
N THR A 48 -3.76 1.88 4.40
CA THR A 48 -4.77 0.99 4.97
C THR A 48 -5.17 1.41 6.39
N ASP A 49 -6.42 1.11 6.75
CA ASP A 49 -6.90 1.16 8.13
C ASP A 49 -7.17 -0.24 8.69
N GLY A 50 -6.70 -1.28 7.99
CA GLY A 50 -6.93 -2.67 8.38
C GLY A 50 -8.15 -3.30 7.74
N VAL A 51 -9.10 -2.49 7.27
CA VAL A 51 -10.33 -2.96 6.60
C VAL A 51 -10.28 -2.61 5.12
N GLN A 52 -9.97 -1.37 4.80
CA GLN A 52 -9.80 -0.91 3.43
C GLN A 52 -8.32 -0.81 3.10
N TYR A 53 -7.96 -1.22 1.89
CA TYR A 53 -6.60 -1.14 1.36
C TYR A 53 -6.63 -0.36 0.07
N GLN A 54 -5.91 0.76 0.02
CA GLN A 54 -5.78 1.60 -1.17
C GLN A 54 -4.37 1.42 -1.75
N PHE A 55 -4.30 1.08 -3.02
CA PHE A 55 -3.05 0.79 -3.72
C PHE A 55 -2.70 1.90 -4.69
N PHE A 56 -1.50 2.45 -4.55
CA PHE A 56 -1.01 3.54 -5.38
C PHE A 56 0.28 3.15 -6.08
N SER A 57 0.52 3.76 -7.23
CA SER A 57 1.77 3.61 -7.95
C SER A 57 2.15 4.95 -8.58
N ASP A 58 3.14 4.94 -9.46
CA ASP A 58 3.59 6.13 -10.18
C ASP A 58 3.26 6.02 -11.68
N LEU A 59 1.98 5.79 -11.97
CA LEU A 59 1.54 5.52 -13.34
C LEU A 59 1.62 6.75 -14.24
N ASP A 60 1.46 7.94 -13.67
CA ASP A 60 1.46 9.18 -14.43
C ASP A 60 2.87 9.76 -14.57
N LYS A 61 3.59 9.91 -13.48
CA LYS A 61 4.95 10.48 -13.46
C LYS A 61 5.88 9.58 -12.66
N PRO A 62 7.04 9.18 -13.21
CA PRO A 62 7.99 8.33 -12.50
C PRO A 62 8.38 8.89 -11.13
N ASN A 63 8.37 8.04 -10.12
CA ASN A 63 8.75 8.33 -8.74
C ASN A 63 7.85 9.37 -8.05
N ILE A 64 6.73 9.71 -8.64
CA ILE A 64 5.73 10.57 -8.02
C ILE A 64 4.46 9.75 -7.89
N MET A 65 4.05 9.47 -6.66
CA MET A 65 2.86 8.69 -6.38
C MET A 65 1.63 9.37 -6.94
N ASP A 66 0.77 8.61 -7.61
CA ASP A 66 -0.48 9.13 -8.16
C ASP A 66 -1.39 9.67 -7.04
N ASP A 67 -2.21 10.68 -7.37
CA ASP A 67 -3.14 11.27 -6.41
C ASP A 67 -4.26 10.32 -6.01
N LYS A 68 -4.62 9.41 -6.91
CA LYS A 68 -5.71 8.48 -6.69
C LYS A 68 -5.20 7.04 -6.71
N PRO A 69 -5.75 6.16 -5.85
CA PRO A 69 -5.39 4.76 -5.92
C PRO A 69 -5.87 4.13 -7.23
N PHE A 70 -5.08 3.21 -7.76
CA PHE A 70 -5.51 2.44 -8.92
C PHE A 70 -6.40 1.26 -8.54
N MET A 71 -6.41 0.89 -7.27
CA MET A 71 -7.19 -0.23 -6.78
C MET A 71 -7.54 -0.02 -5.31
N ILE A 72 -8.75 -0.39 -4.94
CA ILE A 72 -9.22 -0.33 -3.56
C ILE A 72 -9.84 -1.67 -3.21
N PHE A 73 -9.38 -2.28 -2.11
CA PHE A 73 -9.98 -3.49 -1.55
C PHE A 73 -10.60 -3.21 -0.20
N ASN A 74 -11.80 -3.76 0.01
CA ASN A 74 -12.43 -3.80 1.34
C ASN A 74 -12.38 -5.24 1.84
N PHE A 75 -11.63 -5.45 2.88
CA PHE A 75 -11.30 -6.79 3.35
C PHE A 75 -12.53 -7.56 3.82
N ASP A 76 -13.50 -6.87 4.40
CA ASP A 76 -14.74 -7.48 4.89
C ASP A 76 -15.56 -8.13 3.78
N LYS A 77 -15.40 -7.70 2.52
CA LYS A 77 -16.12 -8.24 1.38
C LYS A 77 -15.37 -9.34 0.65
N LEU A 78 -14.06 -9.43 0.89
CA LEU A 78 -13.18 -10.31 0.14
C LEU A 78 -12.61 -11.45 0.97
N GLU A 79 -12.81 -11.42 2.29
CA GLU A 79 -12.08 -12.29 3.19
C GLU A 79 -12.27 -13.77 2.91
N GLU A 80 -13.48 -14.21 2.56
CA GLU A 80 -13.74 -15.64 2.32
C GLU A 80 -13.10 -16.13 1.03
N ALA A 81 -12.99 -15.26 0.02
CA ALA A 81 -12.47 -15.62 -1.28
C ALA A 81 -10.96 -15.43 -1.40
N LEU A 82 -10.42 -14.37 -0.77
CA LEU A 82 -9.03 -13.95 -0.99
C LEU A 82 -8.09 -14.25 0.17
N ILE A 83 -8.57 -14.51 1.37
CA ILE A 83 -7.68 -14.80 2.49
C ILE A 83 -6.75 -15.99 2.21
N PRO A 84 -7.21 -17.11 1.63
CA PRO A 84 -6.30 -18.20 1.30
C PRO A 84 -5.19 -17.77 0.35
N GLU A 85 -5.51 -16.96 -0.65
CA GLU A 85 -4.53 -16.48 -1.61
C GLU A 85 -3.54 -15.50 -0.99
N LEU A 86 -4.02 -14.61 -0.11
CA LEU A 86 -3.17 -13.68 0.60
C LEU A 86 -2.24 -14.39 1.56
N LYS A 87 -2.72 -15.40 2.27
CA LYS A 87 -1.89 -16.22 3.14
C LYS A 87 -0.81 -16.94 2.37
N LYS A 88 -1.13 -17.42 1.20
CA LYS A 88 -0.19 -18.08 0.33
C LYS A 88 0.93 -17.13 -0.09
N LEU A 89 0.58 -15.90 -0.47
CA LEU A 89 1.56 -14.87 -0.80
C LEU A 89 2.46 -14.53 0.39
N ALA A 90 1.87 -14.40 1.58
CA ALA A 90 2.63 -14.09 2.78
C ALA A 90 3.62 -15.19 3.16
N ASN A 91 3.28 -16.44 2.87
CA ASN A 91 4.16 -17.58 3.16
C ASN A 91 5.25 -17.76 2.11
N ASP A 92 5.05 -17.22 0.92
CA ASP A 92 5.93 -17.50 -0.22
C ASP A 92 7.07 -16.53 -0.37
N SER A 93 7.37 -15.70 0.64
CA SER A 93 8.61 -15.06 0.40
C SER A 93 8.78 -13.62 0.44
N PHE A 94 8.03 -13.05 1.17
CA PHE A 94 8.47 -11.69 1.47
C PHE A 94 9.46 -11.68 2.59
#